data_38b5b58eac8a20423087340c744061e2
#
_entry.id   38b5b58eac8a20423087340c744061e2
#
_cell.length_a   1.000
_cell.length_b   1.000
_cell.length_c   1.000
_cell.angle_alpha   90.00
_cell.angle_beta   90.00
_cell.angle_gamma   90.00
#
_symmetry.space_group_name_H-M   'P 1'
#
loop_
_entity.id
_entity.type
_entity.pdbx_description
1 polymer ?
#
loop_
_entity_poly.entity_id
_entity_poly.type
_entity_poly.pdbx_seq_one_letter_code
_entity_poly.pdbx_strand_id
1 'polypeptide(L)'
;MPFISQLNEFREPLVIARNTGHRLMLVLAMEEERGLIQAQHLSQLGGSCLWVDVLKDDHSHSKQQRHITSTQAKQYLGTSNQHVVYNAHRAFNASALCAVSGTIRGGGVLILLTPPSAQWHKNYDLQLASYGHSINTAYSHFIQWWQKQWQHHSAVFVLQEPQTKSQHNLVPTNWQPLPPIFEASQPLQPTKAQGHLISQLVMAYEQQHSMVLTIDARRGRGKSVCLGWFIKALGSKAQHGPAIVTAPSKRSLNAMMQTSAMPSINFYALDALLTSLPDAGVLIVDEAAAIPLSQLIKLIKAYKLVVLSSTQDGYEGSGQGYRLKLPHIIASLGRSNKQMTLTQPMRWQAGDA
;
A
#
# COMPACT_ATOMS: atom_id res chain seq x y z
N MET A 1 -3.75 27.72 24.16
CA MET A 1 -2.45 27.02 24.09
C MET A 1 -2.42 25.61 24.75
N PRO A 2 -3.50 24.96 25.15
CA PRO A 2 -3.45 23.58 25.66
C PRO A 2 -3.18 22.52 24.59
N PHE A 3 -3.43 22.79 23.31
CA PHE A 3 -3.27 21.82 22.21
C PHE A 3 -1.80 21.49 21.85
N ILE A 4 -0.87 22.40 22.01
CA ILE A 4 0.56 22.15 21.75
C ILE A 4 1.12 21.13 22.75
N SER A 5 0.59 21.11 23.99
CA SER A 5 1.00 20.12 24.99
C SER A 5 0.58 18.70 24.60
N GLN A 6 -0.56 18.51 23.94
CA GLN A 6 -1.09 17.20 23.55
C GLN A 6 -0.34 16.60 22.36
N LEU A 7 0.07 17.42 21.39
CA LEU A 7 0.98 16.97 20.33
C LEU A 7 2.36 16.57 20.88
N ASN A 8 2.77 17.16 22.00
CA ASN A 8 4.01 16.76 22.67
C ASN A 8 3.92 15.33 23.25
N GLU A 9 2.75 14.90 23.73
CA GLU A 9 2.52 13.51 24.18
C GLU A 9 2.63 12.50 23.03
N PHE A 10 2.29 12.88 21.79
CA PHE A 10 2.44 12.03 20.61
C PHE A 10 3.88 11.93 20.11
N ARG A 11 4.78 12.83 20.53
CA ARG A 11 6.18 12.83 20.07
C ARG A 11 6.94 11.60 20.51
N GLU A 12 6.78 11.18 21.75
CA GLU A 12 7.47 10.00 22.28
C GLU A 12 7.06 8.72 21.55
N PRO A 13 5.76 8.37 21.42
CA PRO A 13 5.31 7.28 20.56
C PRO A 13 5.84 7.37 19.12
N LEU A 14 5.89 8.55 18.53
CA LEU A 14 6.41 8.73 17.17
C LEU A 14 7.91 8.42 17.08
N VAL A 15 8.71 8.85 18.05
CA VAL A 15 10.15 8.51 18.10
C VAL A 15 10.34 7.01 18.22
N ILE A 16 9.60 6.37 19.12
CA ILE A 16 9.66 4.91 19.30
C ILE A 16 9.23 4.20 18.00
N ALA A 17 8.13 4.63 17.37
CA ALA A 17 7.67 4.05 16.10
C ALA A 17 8.71 4.18 14.98
N ARG A 18 9.43 5.31 14.91
CA ARG A 18 10.52 5.52 13.95
C ARG A 18 11.68 4.56 14.16
N ASN A 19 12.07 4.36 15.41
CA ASN A 19 13.19 3.49 15.76
C ASN A 19 12.86 2.00 15.59
N THR A 20 11.58 1.64 15.75
CA THR A 20 11.13 0.25 15.68
C THR A 20 10.46 -0.13 14.34
N GLY A 21 10.25 0.84 13.44
CA GLY A 21 9.64 0.61 12.13
C GLY A 21 8.11 0.41 12.17
N HIS A 22 7.44 0.76 13.28
CA HIS A 22 5.97 0.72 13.37
C HIS A 22 5.33 1.90 12.66
N ARG A 23 4.09 1.74 12.23
CA ARG A 23 3.24 2.83 11.76
C ARG A 23 2.24 3.18 12.84
N LEU A 24 1.89 4.45 12.92
CA LEU A 24 0.89 4.95 13.85
C LEU A 24 -0.28 5.56 13.07
N MET A 25 -1.45 5.56 13.68
CA MET A 25 -2.60 6.31 13.21
C MET A 25 -2.92 7.41 14.23
N LEU A 26 -3.01 8.64 13.76
CA LEU A 26 -3.44 9.78 14.55
C LEU A 26 -4.74 10.33 13.96
N VAL A 27 -5.80 10.28 14.73
CA VAL A 27 -7.10 10.84 14.37
C VAL A 27 -7.23 12.23 15.01
N LEU A 28 -7.47 13.23 14.19
CA LEU A 28 -7.77 14.60 14.63
C LEU A 28 -9.28 14.82 14.47
N ALA A 29 -10.03 14.50 15.53
CA ALA A 29 -11.50 14.59 15.56
C ALA A 29 -11.92 15.98 16.08
N MET A 30 -11.89 16.98 15.18
CA MET A 30 -12.11 18.40 15.49
C MET A 30 -12.60 19.16 14.27
N GLU A 31 -12.80 20.47 14.38
CA GLU A 31 -13.13 21.31 13.23
C GLU A 31 -12.04 21.28 12.13
N GLU A 32 -12.46 21.31 10.85
CA GLU A 32 -11.59 21.10 9.69
C GLU A 32 -10.36 22.02 9.69
N GLU A 33 -10.55 23.33 9.87
CA GLU A 33 -9.47 24.32 9.86
C GLU A 33 -8.41 24.04 10.94
N ARG A 34 -8.85 23.72 12.14
CA ARG A 34 -7.95 23.36 13.24
C ARG A 34 -7.21 22.06 12.98
N GLY A 35 -7.91 21.05 12.47
CA GLY A 35 -7.29 19.79 12.09
C GLY A 35 -6.21 19.96 11.04
N LEU A 36 -6.44 20.80 10.04
CA LEU A 36 -5.46 21.13 8.99
C LEU A 36 -4.22 21.81 9.56
N ILE A 37 -4.36 22.79 10.45
CA ILE A 37 -3.23 23.47 11.11
C ILE A 37 -2.37 22.45 11.89
N GLN A 38 -3.01 21.54 12.65
CA GLN A 38 -2.29 20.50 13.38
C GLN A 38 -1.58 19.51 12.45
N ALA A 39 -2.22 19.10 11.38
CA ALA A 39 -1.64 18.20 10.38
C ALA A 39 -0.43 18.85 9.68
N GLN A 40 -0.49 20.15 9.40
CA GLN A 40 0.66 20.90 8.85
C GLN A 40 1.86 20.88 9.79
N HIS A 41 1.67 21.14 11.08
CA HIS A 41 2.74 21.06 12.08
C HIS A 41 3.36 19.66 12.14
N LEU A 42 2.53 18.60 12.09
CA LEU A 42 3.00 17.22 12.11
C LEU A 42 3.73 16.84 10.81
N SER A 43 3.29 17.34 9.66
CA SER A 43 3.97 17.08 8.39
C SER A 43 5.37 17.68 8.31
N GLN A 44 5.67 18.71 9.11
CA GLN A 44 6.98 19.32 9.23
C GLN A 44 7.98 18.47 10.05
N LEU A 45 7.53 17.42 10.73
CA LEU A 45 8.40 16.50 11.47
C LEU A 45 9.35 15.68 10.56
N GLY A 46 9.33 15.94 9.26
CA GLY A 46 10.27 15.43 8.26
C GLY A 46 9.73 14.27 7.40
N GLY A 47 10.28 14.20 6.19
CA GLY A 47 9.92 13.19 5.19
C GLY A 47 8.82 13.61 4.21
N SER A 48 8.51 12.72 3.26
CA SER A 48 7.46 12.97 2.26
C SER A 48 6.07 12.82 2.85
N CYS A 49 5.17 13.76 2.54
CA CYS A 49 3.79 13.75 2.98
C CYS A 49 2.84 13.74 1.78
N LEU A 50 1.86 12.83 1.79
CA LEU A 50 0.79 12.75 0.82
C LEU A 50 -0.50 13.30 1.46
N TRP A 51 -1.10 14.32 0.85
CA TRP A 51 -2.32 14.96 1.29
C TRP A 51 -3.48 14.52 0.40
N VAL A 52 -4.53 13.99 1.01
CA VAL A 52 -5.70 13.44 0.32
C VAL A 52 -6.94 14.26 0.67
N ASP A 53 -7.66 14.72 -0.35
CA ASP A 53 -8.87 15.56 -0.26
C ASP A 53 -8.65 16.85 0.56
N VAL A 54 -7.43 17.38 0.54
CA VAL A 54 -7.07 18.68 1.12
C VAL A 54 -6.83 19.67 -0.02
N LEU A 55 -7.51 20.82 0.03
CA LEU A 55 -7.30 21.88 -0.94
C LEU A 55 -5.87 22.41 -0.80
N LYS A 56 -5.26 22.70 -1.95
CA LYS A 56 -3.94 23.31 -2.01
C LYS A 56 -4.07 24.79 -1.63
N ASP A 57 -3.55 25.16 -0.48
CA ASP A 57 -3.33 26.57 -0.21
C ASP A 57 -2.14 27.06 -1.04
N ASP A 58 -2.26 28.22 -1.69
CA ASP A 58 -1.24 28.78 -2.58
C ASP A 58 0.12 29.09 -1.90
N HIS A 59 0.22 28.90 -0.59
CA HIS A 59 1.40 29.22 0.22
C HIS A 59 2.26 28.01 0.65
N SER A 60 1.87 26.78 0.32
CA SER A 60 2.64 25.58 0.74
C SER A 60 3.53 25.04 -0.40
N HIS A 61 4.70 25.65 -0.61
CA HIS A 61 5.65 25.23 -1.65
C HIS A 61 6.76 24.31 -1.14
N SER A 62 6.50 23.29 -0.35
CA SER A 62 7.54 22.29 -0.12
C SER A 62 7.48 21.22 -1.22
N LYS A 63 8.59 20.98 -1.93
CA LYS A 63 8.74 19.91 -2.94
C LYS A 63 8.44 18.50 -2.38
N GLN A 64 8.26 18.37 -1.06
CA GLN A 64 8.03 17.12 -0.36
C GLN A 64 6.54 16.84 -0.08
N GLN A 65 5.64 17.78 -0.39
CA GLN A 65 4.20 17.63 -0.19
C GLN A 65 3.50 17.42 -1.52
N ARG A 66 2.66 16.37 -1.58
CA ARG A 66 1.84 16.04 -2.75
C ARG A 66 0.38 16.02 -2.37
N HIS A 67 -0.45 16.71 -3.13
CA HIS A 67 -1.89 16.77 -2.95
C HIS A 67 -2.60 15.95 -4.02
N ILE A 68 -3.54 15.12 -3.61
CA ILE A 68 -4.37 14.28 -4.48
C ILE A 68 -5.81 14.26 -4.00
N THR A 69 -6.71 13.84 -4.86
CA THR A 69 -8.09 13.50 -4.47
C THR A 69 -8.19 12.01 -4.11
N SER A 70 -9.22 11.63 -3.34
CA SER A 70 -9.51 10.22 -3.02
C SER A 70 -9.71 9.36 -4.28
N THR A 71 -10.24 9.94 -5.36
CA THR A 71 -10.40 9.25 -6.65
C THR A 71 -9.06 8.87 -7.30
N GLN A 72 -7.99 9.63 -7.03
CA GLN A 72 -6.65 9.38 -7.52
C GLN A 72 -5.83 8.41 -6.64
N ALA A 73 -6.33 8.06 -5.46
CA ALA A 73 -5.59 7.26 -4.47
C ALA A 73 -5.00 5.96 -5.03
N LYS A 74 -5.74 5.27 -5.91
CA LYS A 74 -5.28 4.02 -6.54
C LYS A 74 -4.04 4.21 -7.43
N GLN A 75 -3.83 5.39 -8.02
CA GLN A 75 -2.67 5.69 -8.87
C GLN A 75 -1.36 5.81 -8.06
N TYR A 76 -1.49 6.00 -6.76
CA TYR A 76 -0.36 6.11 -5.82
C TYR A 76 0.02 4.78 -5.17
N LEU A 77 -0.66 3.70 -5.54
CA LEU A 77 -0.25 2.35 -5.14
C LEU A 77 1.19 2.08 -5.58
N GLY A 78 1.99 1.49 -4.71
CA GLY A 78 3.42 1.25 -4.98
C GLY A 78 4.35 2.41 -4.64
N THR A 79 3.85 3.63 -4.43
CA THR A 79 4.67 4.74 -3.91
C THR A 79 5.01 4.55 -2.43
N SER A 80 5.94 5.35 -1.93
CA SER A 80 6.37 5.30 -0.53
C SER A 80 6.39 6.69 0.06
N ASN A 81 5.61 6.90 1.12
CA ASN A 81 5.49 8.16 1.83
C ASN A 81 5.84 7.97 3.30
N GLN A 82 6.37 9.02 3.96
CA GLN A 82 6.58 9.00 5.40
C GLN A 82 5.26 9.21 6.13
N HIS A 83 4.47 10.17 5.67
CA HIS A 83 3.18 10.50 6.27
C HIS A 83 2.09 10.57 5.20
N VAL A 84 0.86 10.30 5.60
CA VAL A 84 -0.34 10.53 4.80
C VAL A 84 -1.32 11.32 5.65
N VAL A 85 -1.80 12.44 5.14
CA VAL A 85 -2.92 13.21 5.70
C VAL A 85 -4.16 12.91 4.86
N TYR A 86 -5.20 12.39 5.48
CA TYR A 86 -6.46 12.09 4.83
C TYR A 86 -7.57 12.95 5.44
N ASN A 87 -8.21 13.78 4.62
CA ASN A 87 -9.32 14.62 5.08
C ASN A 87 -10.67 13.93 4.83
N ALA A 88 -11.37 13.58 5.91
CA ALA A 88 -12.66 12.92 5.90
C ALA A 88 -13.82 13.85 6.30
N HIS A 89 -13.62 15.18 6.28
CA HIS A 89 -14.68 16.14 6.66
C HIS A 89 -15.84 16.20 5.67
N ARG A 90 -15.55 16.11 4.36
CA ARG A 90 -16.55 16.27 3.31
C ARG A 90 -17.05 14.96 2.75
N ALA A 91 -16.16 13.97 2.66
CA ALA A 91 -16.46 12.64 2.16
C ALA A 91 -15.46 11.64 2.71
N PHE A 92 -15.93 10.43 2.99
CA PHE A 92 -15.06 9.36 3.45
C PHE A 92 -15.06 8.18 2.48
N ASN A 93 -13.93 7.94 1.83
CA ASN A 93 -13.74 6.80 0.94
C ASN A 93 -12.81 5.77 1.57
N ALA A 94 -13.38 4.70 2.14
CA ALA A 94 -12.63 3.65 2.80
C ALA A 94 -11.61 2.96 1.86
N SER A 95 -11.97 2.73 0.59
CA SER A 95 -11.07 2.14 -0.40
C SER A 95 -9.87 3.03 -0.71
N ALA A 96 -10.09 4.35 -0.79
CA ALA A 96 -9.01 5.32 -0.98
C ALA A 96 -8.09 5.36 0.24
N LEU A 97 -8.65 5.39 1.46
CA LEU A 97 -7.87 5.34 2.69
C LEU A 97 -7.01 4.07 2.75
N CYS A 98 -7.58 2.89 2.49
CA CYS A 98 -6.83 1.63 2.42
C CYS A 98 -5.72 1.67 1.36
N ALA A 99 -5.96 2.33 0.22
CA ALA A 99 -4.97 2.47 -0.83
C ALA A 99 -3.76 3.30 -0.36
N VAL A 100 -4.01 4.48 0.23
CA VAL A 100 -2.93 5.39 0.64
C VAL A 100 -2.25 4.97 1.94
N SER A 101 -2.96 4.34 2.90
CA SER A 101 -2.35 3.80 4.11
C SER A 101 -1.27 2.75 3.79
N GLY A 102 -1.47 1.94 2.74
CA GLY A 102 -0.47 1.00 2.24
C GLY A 102 0.78 1.65 1.63
N THR A 103 0.81 2.97 1.44
CA THR A 103 2.00 3.70 0.96
C THR A 103 2.90 4.18 2.09
N ILE A 104 2.42 4.18 3.33
CA ILE A 104 3.17 4.63 4.49
C ILE A 104 4.25 3.61 4.82
N ARG A 105 5.48 4.07 5.03
CA ARG A 105 6.60 3.23 5.48
C ARG A 105 6.65 3.13 6.99
N GLY A 106 7.42 2.18 7.51
CA GLY A 106 7.71 2.08 8.95
C GLY A 106 8.24 3.40 9.53
N GLY A 107 7.81 3.72 10.74
CA GLY A 107 8.08 5.02 11.37
C GLY A 107 7.21 6.16 10.85
N GLY A 108 6.24 5.88 9.98
CA GLY A 108 5.32 6.86 9.42
C GLY A 108 3.99 6.94 10.17
N VAL A 109 3.20 7.96 9.82
CA VAL A 109 1.90 8.23 10.47
C VAL A 109 0.82 8.41 9.41
N LEU A 110 -0.32 7.76 9.62
CA LEU A 110 -1.58 8.12 9.00
C LEU A 110 -2.26 9.17 9.87
N ILE A 111 -2.42 10.39 9.36
CA ILE A 111 -3.12 11.47 10.03
C ILE A 111 -4.52 11.55 9.40
N LEU A 112 -5.54 11.21 10.16
CA LEU A 112 -6.92 11.23 9.71
C LEU A 112 -7.65 12.45 10.31
N LEU A 113 -8.07 13.37 9.44
CA LEU A 113 -8.89 14.53 9.83
C LEU A 113 -10.36 14.13 9.75
N THR A 114 -11.08 14.27 10.86
CA THR A 114 -12.50 13.93 10.91
C THR A 114 -13.29 15.02 11.63
N PRO A 115 -14.59 15.17 11.36
CA PRO A 115 -15.49 15.89 12.24
C PRO A 115 -15.39 15.38 13.68
N PRO A 116 -15.84 16.14 14.69
CA PRO A 116 -15.89 15.68 16.07
C PRO A 116 -16.54 14.29 16.18
N SER A 117 -15.93 13.39 16.95
CA SER A 117 -16.27 11.95 16.97
C SER A 117 -17.77 11.67 17.19
N ALA A 118 -18.43 12.46 18.04
CA ALA A 118 -19.86 12.31 18.32
C ALA A 118 -20.79 12.67 17.14
N GLN A 119 -20.26 13.38 16.16
CA GLN A 119 -21.02 13.93 15.03
C GLN A 119 -20.68 13.23 13.71
N TRP A 120 -19.47 12.71 13.54
CA TRP A 120 -18.96 12.24 12.24
C TRP A 120 -19.88 11.23 11.55
N HIS A 121 -20.40 10.25 12.26
CA HIS A 121 -21.31 9.25 11.68
C HIS A 121 -22.71 9.81 11.28
N LYS A 122 -23.02 11.02 11.74
CA LYS A 122 -24.26 11.75 11.42
C LYS A 122 -24.05 12.90 10.44
N ASN A 123 -22.79 13.23 10.13
CA ASN A 123 -22.47 14.31 9.23
C ASN A 123 -22.73 13.90 7.78
N TYR A 124 -23.02 14.91 6.99
CA TYR A 124 -23.17 14.77 5.55
C TYR A 124 -21.91 14.16 4.93
N ASP A 125 -22.10 13.12 4.14
CA ASP A 125 -21.02 12.48 3.38
C ASP A 125 -21.38 12.50 1.89
N LEU A 126 -20.63 13.27 1.09
CA LEU A 126 -20.81 13.38 -0.36
C LEU A 126 -20.76 12.03 -1.06
N GLN A 127 -20.01 11.08 -0.53
CA GLN A 127 -19.94 9.75 -1.12
C GLN A 127 -21.25 8.97 -0.92
N LEU A 128 -21.88 9.06 0.26
CA LEU A 128 -23.18 8.46 0.50
C LEU A 128 -24.26 9.09 -0.37
N ALA A 129 -24.21 10.39 -0.58
CA ALA A 129 -25.13 11.10 -1.49
C ALA A 129 -25.02 10.61 -2.93
N SER A 130 -23.82 10.21 -3.39
CA SER A 130 -23.62 9.66 -4.75
C SER A 130 -24.30 8.31 -4.96
N TYR A 131 -24.66 7.60 -3.88
CA TYR A 131 -25.43 6.35 -3.93
C TYR A 131 -26.94 6.57 -3.75
N GLY A 132 -27.43 7.80 -3.90
CA GLY A 132 -28.86 8.13 -3.84
C GLY A 132 -29.42 8.33 -2.42
N HIS A 133 -28.57 8.39 -1.41
CA HIS A 133 -29.00 8.73 -0.06
C HIS A 133 -29.29 10.23 0.06
N SER A 134 -30.40 10.58 0.72
CA SER A 134 -30.73 11.98 0.98
C SER A 134 -29.75 12.58 2.00
N ILE A 135 -29.39 13.84 1.80
CA ILE A 135 -28.49 14.61 2.67
C ILE A 135 -28.94 14.57 4.15
N ASN A 136 -30.25 14.60 4.38
CA ASN A 136 -30.82 14.68 5.72
C ASN A 136 -30.91 13.33 6.45
N THR A 137 -30.65 12.22 5.78
CA THR A 137 -30.73 10.86 6.33
C THR A 137 -29.40 10.11 6.28
N ALA A 138 -28.32 10.80 5.95
CA ALA A 138 -26.99 10.19 5.90
C ALA A 138 -26.54 9.80 7.32
N TYR A 139 -26.59 8.50 7.59
CA TYR A 139 -26.07 7.90 8.81
C TYR A 139 -25.13 6.75 8.42
N SER A 140 -23.87 6.83 8.82
CA SER A 140 -22.90 5.81 8.48
C SER A 140 -22.68 4.84 9.63
N HIS A 141 -23.32 3.68 9.56
CA HIS A 141 -23.04 2.57 10.48
C HIS A 141 -21.60 2.10 10.40
N PHE A 142 -20.98 2.17 9.22
CA PHE A 142 -19.58 1.83 9.02
C PHE A 142 -18.65 2.74 9.84
N ILE A 143 -18.85 4.07 9.77
CA ILE A 143 -18.05 5.04 10.54
C ILE A 143 -18.24 4.78 12.04
N GLN A 144 -19.46 4.56 12.49
CA GLN A 144 -19.74 4.27 13.90
C GLN A 144 -19.05 2.99 14.37
N TRP A 145 -19.12 1.93 13.57
CA TRP A 145 -18.45 0.67 13.86
C TRP A 145 -16.93 0.85 13.89
N TRP A 146 -16.37 1.55 12.90
CA TRP A 146 -14.94 1.78 12.80
C TRP A 146 -14.39 2.62 13.95
N GLN A 147 -15.09 3.68 14.37
CA GLN A 147 -14.72 4.46 15.55
C GLN A 147 -14.63 3.62 16.82
N LYS A 148 -15.51 2.62 16.99
CA LYS A 148 -15.43 1.68 18.12
C LYS A 148 -14.15 0.83 18.08
N GLN A 149 -13.67 0.47 16.88
CA GLN A 149 -12.45 -0.31 16.75
C GLN A 149 -11.20 0.49 17.19
N TRP A 150 -11.18 1.81 16.95
CA TRP A 150 -10.05 2.65 17.37
C TRP A 150 -9.80 2.60 18.87
N GLN A 151 -10.84 2.53 19.68
CA GLN A 151 -10.75 2.52 21.14
C GLN A 151 -10.01 1.28 21.67
N HIS A 152 -9.95 0.22 20.88
CA HIS A 152 -9.33 -1.04 21.25
C HIS A 152 -7.95 -1.26 20.60
N HIS A 153 -7.50 -0.33 19.75
CA HIS A 153 -6.24 -0.47 19.02
C HIS A 153 -5.15 0.43 19.60
N SER A 154 -4.11 -0.18 20.18
CA SER A 154 -3.05 0.55 20.90
C SER A 154 -2.22 1.50 20.05
N ALA A 155 -2.13 1.29 18.72
CA ALA A 155 -1.38 2.14 17.79
C ALA A 155 -2.24 3.27 17.15
N VAL A 156 -3.49 3.45 17.62
CA VAL A 156 -4.39 4.51 17.18
C VAL A 156 -4.52 5.56 18.30
N PHE A 157 -4.12 6.78 17.98
CA PHE A 157 -4.19 7.93 18.89
C PHE A 157 -5.30 8.85 18.43
N VAL A 158 -6.19 9.27 19.32
CA VAL A 158 -7.32 10.12 18.98
C VAL A 158 -7.23 11.43 19.77
N LEU A 159 -7.03 12.53 19.06
CA LEU A 159 -7.12 13.88 19.61
C LEU A 159 -8.51 14.45 19.33
N GLN A 160 -9.23 14.79 20.39
CA GLN A 160 -10.56 15.39 20.32
C GLN A 160 -10.55 16.78 20.94
N GLU A 161 -11.42 17.65 20.45
CA GLU A 161 -11.68 18.90 21.16
C GLU A 161 -12.29 18.59 22.54
N PRO A 162 -11.75 19.15 23.61
CA PRO A 162 -12.33 18.95 24.94
C PRO A 162 -13.72 19.58 24.97
N GLN A 163 -14.75 18.79 25.19
CA GLN A 163 -16.14 19.27 25.38
C GLN A 163 -16.31 19.93 26.75
N THR A 164 -15.42 19.65 27.71
CA THR A 164 -15.35 20.29 29.03
C THR A 164 -13.90 20.36 29.50
N LYS A 165 -13.57 21.30 30.38
CA LYS A 165 -12.20 21.50 30.91
C LYS A 165 -11.58 20.28 31.62
N SER A 166 -12.35 19.22 31.85
CA SER A 166 -11.95 18.03 32.62
C SER A 166 -11.70 16.77 31.76
N GLN A 167 -11.94 16.81 30.44
CA GLN A 167 -11.67 15.64 29.59
C GLN A 167 -10.27 15.71 29.03
N HIS A 168 -9.34 14.97 29.65
CA HIS A 168 -8.03 14.73 29.10
C HIS A 168 -8.13 13.76 27.92
N ASN A 169 -7.38 14.02 26.87
CA ASN A 169 -7.34 13.22 25.66
C ASN A 169 -6.68 11.88 25.92
N LEU A 170 -7.30 10.84 25.37
CA LEU A 170 -6.85 9.47 25.50
C LEU A 170 -5.70 9.20 24.51
N VAL A 171 -4.48 9.41 24.98
CA VAL A 171 -3.35 8.70 24.42
C VAL A 171 -3.45 7.27 24.92
N PRO A 172 -3.43 6.22 24.07
CA PRO A 172 -3.41 4.85 24.56
C PRO A 172 -2.19 4.66 25.44
N THR A 173 -2.43 4.49 26.75
CA THR A 173 -1.36 4.32 27.76
C THR A 173 -0.61 2.99 27.62
N ASN A 174 -1.10 2.07 26.77
CA ASN A 174 -0.64 0.68 26.67
C ASN A 174 0.04 0.37 25.34
N TRP A 175 0.37 1.37 24.50
CA TRP A 175 1.09 1.05 23.26
C TRP A 175 2.54 0.66 23.59
N GLN A 176 2.86 -0.60 23.34
CA GLN A 176 4.21 -1.13 23.41
C GLN A 176 4.63 -1.61 22.03
N PRO A 177 5.71 -1.07 21.47
CA PRO A 177 6.22 -1.54 20.19
C PRO A 177 6.78 -2.96 20.35
N LEU A 178 6.53 -3.80 19.34
CA LEU A 178 7.25 -5.05 19.23
C LEU A 178 8.74 -4.77 18.91
N PRO A 179 9.67 -5.63 19.34
CA PRO A 179 11.07 -5.44 19.01
C PRO A 179 11.27 -5.38 17.49
N PRO A 180 12.20 -4.55 16.98
CA PRO A 180 12.43 -4.40 15.54
C PRO A 180 12.84 -5.74 14.92
N ILE A 181 12.20 -6.13 13.81
CA ILE A 181 12.58 -7.32 13.04
C ILE A 181 13.79 -7.00 12.14
N PHE A 182 14.04 -5.72 11.84
CA PHE A 182 15.10 -5.27 10.95
C PHE A 182 15.92 -4.17 11.61
N GLU A 183 17.24 -4.29 11.54
CA GLU A 183 18.15 -3.18 11.79
C GLU A 183 18.10 -2.22 10.58
N ALA A 184 17.73 -0.97 10.82
CA ALA A 184 17.50 0.04 9.78
C ALA A 184 18.76 0.40 8.94
N SER A 185 19.93 -0.09 9.30
CA SER A 185 21.23 0.25 8.72
C SER A 185 21.82 -0.77 7.76
N GLN A 186 21.19 -1.95 7.59
CA GLN A 186 21.72 -2.95 6.68
C GLN A 186 21.25 -2.74 5.23
N PRO A 187 22.14 -2.95 4.22
CA PRO A 187 21.70 -2.92 2.84
C PRO A 187 20.60 -3.95 2.61
N LEU A 188 19.60 -3.59 1.81
CA LEU A 188 18.48 -4.47 1.46
C LEU A 188 19.00 -5.82 0.95
N GLN A 189 18.87 -6.86 1.76
CA GLN A 189 19.17 -8.24 1.40
C GLN A 189 17.87 -9.05 1.35
N PRO A 190 17.81 -10.07 0.48
CA PRO A 190 16.67 -10.98 0.47
C PRO A 190 16.49 -11.67 1.82
N THR A 191 15.27 -11.70 2.34
CA THR A 191 14.94 -12.59 3.46
C THR A 191 15.09 -14.04 3.04
N LYS A 192 15.14 -14.97 4.00
CA LYS A 192 15.19 -16.42 3.69
C LYS A 192 14.06 -16.85 2.75
N ALA A 193 12.84 -16.38 2.98
CA ALA A 193 11.67 -16.66 2.13
C ALA A 193 11.83 -16.09 0.72
N GLN A 194 12.32 -14.85 0.60
CA GLN A 194 12.60 -14.21 -0.69
C GLN A 194 13.76 -14.91 -1.42
N GLY A 195 14.83 -15.26 -0.71
CA GLY A 195 15.95 -15.99 -1.28
C GLY A 195 15.52 -17.36 -1.84
N HIS A 196 14.68 -18.08 -1.10
CA HIS A 196 14.09 -19.34 -1.58
C HIS A 196 13.23 -19.13 -2.84
N LEU A 197 12.38 -18.09 -2.85
CA LEU A 197 11.56 -17.76 -4.01
C LEU A 197 12.44 -17.42 -5.24
N ILE A 198 13.47 -16.57 -5.05
CA ILE A 198 14.41 -16.22 -6.13
C ILE A 198 15.09 -17.47 -6.70
N SER A 199 15.57 -18.38 -5.84
CA SER A 199 16.21 -19.63 -6.27
C SER A 199 15.25 -20.50 -7.10
N GLN A 200 13.97 -20.60 -6.71
CA GLN A 200 12.96 -21.33 -7.46
C GLN A 200 12.66 -20.69 -8.83
N LEU A 201 12.62 -19.36 -8.90
CA LEU A 201 12.43 -18.62 -10.16
C LEU A 201 13.62 -18.81 -11.10
N VAL A 202 14.85 -18.73 -10.58
CA VAL A 202 16.08 -18.95 -11.36
C VAL A 202 16.13 -20.37 -11.88
N MET A 203 15.86 -21.37 -11.03
CA MET A 203 15.81 -22.77 -11.44
C MET A 203 14.77 -23.02 -12.55
N ALA A 204 13.56 -22.47 -12.42
CA ALA A 204 12.53 -22.59 -13.44
C ALA A 204 12.94 -21.97 -14.78
N TYR A 205 13.67 -20.85 -14.73
CA TYR A 205 14.22 -20.20 -15.91
C TYR A 205 15.34 -21.01 -16.57
N GLU A 206 16.31 -21.50 -15.78
CA GLU A 206 17.44 -22.30 -16.28
C GLU A 206 16.99 -23.62 -16.91
N GLN A 207 15.96 -24.25 -16.33
CA GLN A 207 15.41 -25.53 -16.81
C GLN A 207 14.37 -25.35 -17.92
N GLN A 208 14.08 -24.10 -18.32
CA GLN A 208 13.07 -23.77 -19.34
C GLN A 208 11.71 -24.44 -19.11
N HIS A 209 11.28 -24.52 -17.86
CA HIS A 209 10.01 -25.14 -17.52
C HIS A 209 8.83 -24.38 -18.14
N SER A 210 7.95 -25.13 -18.79
CA SER A 210 6.66 -24.61 -19.28
C SER A 210 5.68 -24.53 -18.11
N MET A 211 5.73 -23.45 -17.33
CA MET A 211 4.95 -23.32 -16.10
C MET A 211 4.51 -21.87 -15.80
N VAL A 212 3.55 -21.76 -14.90
CA VAL A 212 3.13 -20.49 -14.31
C VAL A 212 3.51 -20.50 -12.83
N LEU A 213 4.26 -19.48 -12.41
CA LEU A 213 4.58 -19.25 -11.00
C LEU A 213 3.69 -18.11 -10.50
N THR A 214 2.90 -18.35 -9.48
CA THR A 214 2.05 -17.34 -8.84
C THR A 214 2.67 -16.93 -7.50
N ILE A 215 2.85 -15.63 -7.30
CA ILE A 215 3.39 -15.05 -6.07
C ILE A 215 2.30 -14.22 -5.42
N ASP A 216 1.75 -14.74 -4.33
CA ASP A 216 0.71 -14.07 -3.56
C ASP A 216 1.31 -13.48 -2.28
N ALA A 217 1.02 -12.23 -2.02
CA ALA A 217 1.41 -11.61 -0.76
C ALA A 217 0.54 -10.39 -0.46
N ARG A 218 0.38 -10.08 0.82
CA ARG A 218 -0.18 -8.79 1.24
C ARG A 218 0.75 -7.65 0.82
N ARG A 219 0.25 -6.42 0.89
CA ARG A 219 1.07 -5.23 0.64
C ARG A 219 2.26 -5.16 1.56
N GLY A 220 3.36 -4.55 1.09
CA GLY A 220 4.57 -4.34 1.88
C GLY A 220 5.40 -5.60 2.17
N ARG A 221 5.10 -6.73 1.51
CA ARG A 221 5.85 -8.00 1.67
C ARG A 221 7.05 -8.14 0.73
N GLY A 222 7.33 -7.10 -0.08
CA GLY A 222 8.53 -7.07 -0.93
C GLY A 222 8.44 -7.88 -2.22
N LYS A 223 7.23 -8.12 -2.79
CA LYS A 223 7.06 -8.81 -4.08
C LYS A 223 7.91 -8.20 -5.19
N SER A 224 7.69 -6.92 -5.51
CA SER A 224 8.38 -6.23 -6.60
C SER A 224 9.89 -6.12 -6.36
N VAL A 225 10.31 -5.98 -5.09
CA VAL A 225 11.72 -6.04 -4.68
C VAL A 225 12.32 -7.41 -4.99
N CYS A 226 11.62 -8.48 -4.63
CA CYS A 226 12.04 -9.87 -4.90
C CYS A 226 12.17 -10.15 -6.40
N LEU A 227 11.21 -9.66 -7.20
CA LEU A 227 11.27 -9.75 -8.66
C LEU A 227 12.46 -8.96 -9.23
N GLY A 228 12.81 -7.81 -8.65
CA GLY A 228 14.03 -7.07 -9.01
C GLY A 228 15.30 -7.86 -8.77
N TRP A 229 15.43 -8.53 -7.64
CA TRP A 229 16.56 -9.43 -7.37
C TRP A 229 16.60 -10.65 -8.29
N PHE A 230 15.43 -11.20 -8.65
CA PHE A 230 15.35 -12.24 -9.65
C PHE A 230 15.89 -11.78 -11.01
N ILE A 231 15.44 -10.61 -11.50
CA ILE A 231 15.96 -10.02 -12.76
C ILE A 231 17.47 -9.79 -12.67
N LYS A 232 17.99 -9.30 -11.54
CA LYS A 232 19.42 -9.14 -11.30
C LYS A 232 20.16 -10.47 -11.39
N ALA A 233 19.62 -11.52 -10.80
CA ALA A 233 20.22 -12.86 -10.84
C ALA A 233 20.23 -13.45 -12.26
N LEU A 234 19.29 -13.08 -13.12
CA LEU A 234 19.28 -13.48 -14.54
C LEU A 234 20.29 -12.71 -15.38
N GLY A 235 20.67 -11.48 -15.00
CA GLY A 235 21.46 -10.58 -15.85
C GLY A 235 22.76 -11.14 -16.41
N SER A 236 23.42 -12.09 -15.70
CA SER A 236 24.60 -12.82 -16.17
C SER A 236 24.28 -14.16 -16.84
N LYS A 237 23.00 -14.61 -16.77
CA LYS A 237 22.57 -15.95 -17.17
C LYS A 237 21.45 -15.92 -18.22
N ALA A 238 21.29 -14.83 -18.94
CA ALA A 238 20.20 -14.62 -19.92
C ALA A 238 20.32 -15.51 -21.18
N GLN A 239 20.74 -16.76 -21.03
CA GLN A 239 20.95 -17.72 -22.12
C GLN A 239 19.67 -18.08 -22.86
N HIS A 240 18.49 -17.90 -22.22
CA HIS A 240 17.19 -18.31 -22.74
C HIS A 240 16.30 -17.14 -23.17
N GLY A 241 16.91 -15.96 -23.37
CA GLY A 241 16.21 -14.73 -23.75
C GLY A 241 15.97 -13.77 -22.57
N PRO A 242 15.52 -12.56 -22.85
CA PRO A 242 15.36 -11.50 -21.84
C PRO A 242 14.18 -11.79 -20.91
N ALA A 243 14.25 -11.21 -19.72
CA ALA A 243 13.06 -11.04 -18.89
C ALA A 243 12.24 -9.84 -19.36
N ILE A 244 10.98 -10.06 -19.64
CA ILE A 244 10.01 -9.01 -19.99
C ILE A 244 9.11 -8.78 -18.80
N VAL A 245 8.80 -7.50 -18.53
CA VAL A 245 7.94 -7.10 -17.42
C VAL A 245 6.73 -6.31 -17.94
N THR A 246 5.55 -6.64 -17.45
CA THR A 246 4.36 -5.82 -17.59
C THR A 246 3.69 -5.57 -16.25
N ALA A 247 3.01 -4.45 -16.12
CA ALA A 247 2.27 -4.06 -14.92
C ALA A 247 1.19 -3.03 -15.33
N PRO A 248 0.14 -2.81 -14.51
CA PRO A 248 -0.87 -1.80 -14.78
C PRO A 248 -0.32 -0.37 -14.88
N SER A 249 0.83 -0.10 -14.24
CA SER A 249 1.50 1.19 -14.28
C SER A 249 3.01 1.04 -14.21
N LYS A 250 3.74 1.79 -15.05
CA LYS A 250 5.21 1.85 -15.00
C LYS A 250 5.73 2.36 -13.63
N ARG A 251 4.94 3.15 -12.91
CA ARG A 251 5.31 3.65 -11.57
C ARG A 251 5.41 2.53 -10.52
N SER A 252 4.64 1.44 -10.67
CA SER A 252 4.72 0.30 -9.75
C SER A 252 6.06 -0.44 -9.81
N LEU A 253 6.82 -0.25 -10.88
CA LEU A 253 8.12 -0.91 -11.11
C LEU A 253 9.30 -0.25 -10.40
N ASN A 254 9.14 0.92 -9.76
CA ASN A 254 10.24 1.66 -9.16
C ASN A 254 11.06 0.79 -8.18
N ALA A 255 10.40 0.02 -7.32
CA ALA A 255 11.06 -0.87 -6.38
C ALA A 255 11.82 -2.00 -7.08
N MET A 256 11.26 -2.54 -8.17
CA MET A 256 11.89 -3.57 -9.00
C MET A 256 13.12 -3.02 -9.73
N MET A 257 13.02 -1.80 -10.28
CA MET A 257 14.15 -1.13 -10.93
C MET A 257 15.31 -0.85 -9.97
N GLN A 258 15.01 -0.36 -8.77
CA GLN A 258 16.03 -0.08 -7.76
C GLN A 258 16.78 -1.34 -7.32
N THR A 259 16.10 -2.46 -7.22
CA THR A 259 16.69 -3.72 -6.74
C THR A 259 17.34 -4.54 -7.83
N SER A 260 16.90 -4.43 -9.08
CA SER A 260 17.55 -5.09 -10.22
C SER A 260 18.93 -4.55 -10.51
N ALA A 261 19.22 -3.33 -10.07
CA ALA A 261 20.46 -2.59 -10.37
C ALA A 261 20.76 -2.50 -11.88
N MET A 262 19.73 -2.67 -12.72
CA MET A 262 19.84 -2.56 -14.17
C MET A 262 19.46 -1.13 -14.62
N PRO A 263 20.14 -0.60 -15.65
CA PRO A 263 19.82 0.74 -16.15
C PRO A 263 18.41 0.85 -16.73
N SER A 264 17.85 -0.26 -17.21
CA SER A 264 16.46 -0.36 -17.65
C SER A 264 15.93 -1.79 -17.49
N ILE A 265 14.65 -1.90 -17.21
CA ILE A 265 13.89 -3.14 -17.26
C ILE A 265 13.15 -3.16 -18.60
N ASN A 266 13.12 -4.32 -19.29
CA ASN A 266 12.33 -4.51 -20.52
C ASN A 266 10.84 -4.47 -20.19
N PHE A 267 10.30 -3.27 -20.02
CA PHE A 267 8.92 -3.03 -19.70
C PHE A 267 8.10 -2.82 -20.97
N TYR A 268 6.99 -3.52 -21.05
CA TYR A 268 5.96 -3.35 -22.05
C TYR A 268 4.64 -2.96 -21.39
N ALA A 269 4.00 -1.91 -21.90
CA ALA A 269 2.61 -1.66 -21.54
C ALA A 269 1.75 -2.86 -21.99
N LEU A 270 0.71 -3.19 -21.25
CA LEU A 270 -0.08 -4.40 -21.48
C LEU A 270 -0.62 -4.51 -22.92
N ASP A 271 -1.13 -3.39 -23.46
CA ASP A 271 -1.68 -3.36 -24.84
C ASP A 271 -0.61 -3.61 -25.88
N ALA A 272 0.57 -3.00 -25.72
CA ALA A 272 1.72 -3.22 -26.58
C ALA A 272 2.23 -4.65 -26.49
N LEU A 273 2.27 -5.21 -25.29
CA LEU A 273 2.67 -6.61 -25.07
C LEU A 273 1.73 -7.60 -25.75
N LEU A 274 0.42 -7.40 -25.64
CA LEU A 274 -0.61 -8.25 -26.25
C LEU A 274 -0.61 -8.17 -27.78
N THR A 275 -0.11 -7.08 -28.36
CA THR A 275 -0.04 -6.87 -29.81
C THR A 275 1.24 -7.45 -30.40
N SER A 276 2.40 -7.23 -29.75
CA SER A 276 3.70 -7.58 -30.32
C SER A 276 4.19 -8.97 -29.91
N LEU A 277 3.81 -9.45 -28.73
CA LEU A 277 4.26 -10.71 -28.13
C LEU A 277 5.75 -10.99 -28.36
N PRO A 278 6.66 -10.08 -27.94
CA PRO A 278 8.09 -10.22 -28.19
C PRO A 278 8.64 -11.48 -27.52
N ASP A 279 9.66 -12.08 -28.12
CA ASP A 279 10.30 -13.26 -27.57
C ASP A 279 10.96 -12.99 -26.20
N ALA A 280 10.77 -13.90 -25.26
CA ALA A 280 11.27 -13.77 -23.90
C ALA A 280 11.55 -15.12 -23.24
N GLY A 281 12.59 -15.17 -22.43
CA GLY A 281 12.88 -16.32 -21.56
C GLY A 281 11.90 -16.43 -20.39
N VAL A 282 11.40 -15.28 -19.91
CA VAL A 282 10.39 -15.21 -18.85
C VAL A 282 9.54 -13.95 -18.99
N LEU A 283 8.23 -14.10 -18.82
CA LEU A 283 7.31 -12.97 -18.67
C LEU A 283 6.97 -12.78 -17.19
N ILE A 284 7.18 -11.58 -16.69
CA ILE A 284 6.81 -11.15 -15.33
C ILE A 284 5.63 -10.21 -15.43
N VAL A 285 4.53 -10.54 -14.75
CA VAL A 285 3.32 -9.72 -14.64
C VAL A 285 3.17 -9.28 -13.19
N ASP A 286 3.52 -8.02 -12.91
CA ASP A 286 3.32 -7.47 -11.57
C ASP A 286 1.90 -6.92 -11.42
N GLU A 287 1.30 -7.07 -10.23
CA GLU A 287 -0.11 -6.78 -9.94
C GLU A 287 -1.10 -7.46 -10.91
N ALA A 288 -0.86 -8.74 -11.20
CA ALA A 288 -1.61 -9.53 -12.18
C ALA A 288 -3.14 -9.57 -11.90
N ALA A 289 -3.57 -9.47 -10.65
CA ALA A 289 -4.99 -9.43 -10.27
C ALA A 289 -5.74 -8.19 -10.80
N ALA A 290 -5.01 -7.13 -11.18
CA ALA A 290 -5.59 -5.94 -11.81
C ALA A 290 -5.81 -6.10 -13.33
N ILE A 291 -5.29 -7.16 -13.94
CA ILE A 291 -5.39 -7.42 -15.38
C ILE A 291 -6.59 -8.33 -15.65
N PRO A 292 -7.41 -8.04 -16.69
CA PRO A 292 -8.50 -8.90 -17.07
C PRO A 292 -8.03 -10.34 -17.37
N LEU A 293 -8.77 -11.32 -16.84
CA LEU A 293 -8.38 -12.72 -16.91
C LEU A 293 -8.23 -13.23 -18.36
N SER A 294 -9.04 -12.73 -19.29
CA SER A 294 -8.92 -13.04 -20.73
C SER A 294 -7.59 -12.62 -21.35
N GLN A 295 -7.02 -11.50 -20.88
CA GLN A 295 -5.72 -11.01 -21.31
C GLN A 295 -4.57 -11.81 -20.68
N LEU A 296 -4.69 -12.17 -19.40
CA LEU A 296 -3.74 -13.07 -18.74
C LEU A 296 -3.68 -14.44 -19.42
N ILE A 297 -4.81 -15.01 -19.84
CA ILE A 297 -4.86 -16.27 -20.57
C ILE A 297 -4.07 -16.19 -21.87
N LYS A 298 -4.19 -15.08 -22.63
CA LYS A 298 -3.40 -14.87 -23.86
C LYS A 298 -1.90 -14.89 -23.56
N LEU A 299 -1.48 -14.18 -22.51
CA LEU A 299 -0.08 -14.13 -22.10
C LEU A 299 0.44 -15.50 -21.61
N ILE A 300 -0.35 -16.22 -20.82
CA ILE A 300 0.00 -17.58 -20.35
C ILE A 300 0.18 -18.54 -21.52
N LYS A 301 -0.62 -18.41 -22.58
CA LYS A 301 -0.48 -19.22 -23.80
C LYS A 301 0.75 -18.88 -24.61
N ALA A 302 1.13 -17.59 -24.66
CA ALA A 302 2.22 -17.09 -25.49
C ALA A 302 3.61 -17.39 -24.93
N TYR A 303 3.78 -17.41 -23.60
CA TYR A 303 5.10 -17.54 -22.96
C TYR A 303 5.26 -18.85 -22.21
N LYS A 304 6.43 -19.48 -22.32
CA LYS A 304 6.75 -20.74 -21.62
C LYS A 304 6.78 -20.56 -20.11
N LEU A 305 7.53 -19.59 -19.61
CA LEU A 305 7.64 -19.28 -18.19
C LEU A 305 6.92 -17.94 -17.91
N VAL A 306 5.90 -17.98 -17.07
CA VAL A 306 5.13 -16.81 -16.67
C VAL A 306 5.15 -16.68 -15.15
N VAL A 307 5.55 -15.53 -14.65
CA VAL A 307 5.54 -15.19 -13.23
C VAL A 307 4.44 -14.15 -12.99
N LEU A 308 3.41 -14.53 -12.23
CA LEU A 308 2.28 -13.67 -11.89
C LEU A 308 2.41 -13.24 -10.42
N SER A 309 2.66 -11.97 -10.19
CA SER A 309 2.69 -11.39 -8.84
C SER A 309 1.37 -10.69 -8.55
N SER A 310 0.75 -10.99 -7.42
CA SER A 310 -0.50 -10.33 -7.03
C SER A 310 -0.54 -9.94 -5.54
N THR A 311 -1.33 -8.90 -5.25
CA THR A 311 -1.64 -8.47 -3.89
C THR A 311 -2.93 -9.14 -3.44
N GLN A 312 -2.92 -9.76 -2.24
CA GLN A 312 -4.09 -10.46 -1.70
C GLN A 312 -5.23 -9.53 -1.35
N ASP A 313 -4.93 -8.32 -0.89
CA ASP A 313 -5.88 -7.33 -0.41
C ASP A 313 -5.96 -6.14 -1.40
N GLY A 314 -7.14 -5.60 -1.65
CA GLY A 314 -7.29 -4.29 -2.31
C GLY A 314 -7.87 -4.26 -3.73
N TYR A 315 -8.25 -5.40 -4.29
CA TYR A 315 -9.00 -5.45 -5.56
C TYR A 315 -10.38 -6.06 -5.31
N GLU A 316 -11.31 -5.24 -4.82
CA GLU A 316 -12.70 -5.65 -4.64
C GLU A 316 -13.29 -6.11 -5.98
N GLY A 317 -13.84 -7.34 -6.00
CA GLY A 317 -14.49 -7.93 -7.15
C GLY A 317 -13.55 -8.65 -8.14
N SER A 318 -12.52 -8.03 -8.66
CA SER A 318 -11.62 -8.65 -9.66
C SER A 318 -10.62 -9.64 -9.04
N GLY A 319 -10.10 -9.33 -7.85
CA GLY A 319 -9.10 -10.14 -7.18
C GLY A 319 -9.59 -11.51 -6.71
N GLN A 320 -10.85 -11.63 -6.28
CA GLN A 320 -11.42 -12.93 -5.91
C GLN A 320 -11.62 -13.82 -7.15
N GLY A 321 -12.11 -13.25 -8.26
CA GLY A 321 -12.25 -13.97 -9.53
C GLY A 321 -10.91 -14.49 -10.04
N TYR A 322 -9.85 -13.70 -9.92
CA TYR A 322 -8.48 -14.09 -10.24
C TYR A 322 -8.04 -15.30 -9.39
N ARG A 323 -8.11 -15.21 -8.06
CA ARG A 323 -7.65 -16.28 -7.16
C ARG A 323 -8.38 -17.60 -7.32
N LEU A 324 -9.69 -17.54 -7.49
CA LEU A 324 -10.52 -18.74 -7.60
C LEU A 324 -10.43 -19.40 -8.98
N LYS A 325 -10.41 -18.61 -10.06
CA LYS A 325 -10.49 -19.13 -11.43
C LYS A 325 -9.13 -19.43 -12.05
N LEU A 326 -8.09 -18.65 -11.71
CA LEU A 326 -6.78 -18.77 -12.36
C LEU A 326 -6.15 -20.17 -12.23
N PRO A 327 -6.12 -20.84 -11.07
CA PRO A 327 -5.54 -22.17 -10.95
C PRO A 327 -6.23 -23.20 -11.88
N HIS A 328 -7.56 -23.17 -11.95
CA HIS A 328 -8.34 -24.04 -12.83
C HIS A 328 -8.06 -23.76 -14.32
N ILE A 329 -7.90 -22.47 -14.67
CA ILE A 329 -7.58 -22.09 -16.05
C ILE A 329 -6.16 -22.56 -16.41
N ILE A 330 -5.16 -22.37 -15.55
CA ILE A 330 -3.80 -22.84 -15.79
C ILE A 330 -3.79 -24.36 -16.01
N ALA A 331 -4.51 -25.10 -15.17
CA ALA A 331 -4.64 -26.55 -15.31
C ALA A 331 -5.33 -26.95 -16.63
N SER A 332 -6.41 -26.26 -17.04
CA SER A 332 -7.10 -26.51 -18.31
C SER A 332 -6.23 -26.23 -19.55
N LEU A 333 -5.20 -25.38 -19.40
CA LEU A 333 -4.22 -25.11 -20.45
C LEU A 333 -3.08 -26.15 -20.48
N GLY A 334 -3.13 -27.18 -19.65
CA GLY A 334 -2.07 -28.19 -19.53
C GLY A 334 -0.77 -27.65 -18.96
N ARG A 335 -0.82 -26.52 -18.21
CA ARG A 335 0.36 -25.86 -17.62
C ARG A 335 0.50 -26.23 -16.15
N SER A 336 1.74 -26.48 -15.73
CA SER A 336 2.01 -26.62 -14.30
C SER A 336 1.88 -25.25 -13.60
N ASN A 337 1.30 -25.25 -12.41
CA ASN A 337 1.19 -24.07 -11.56
C ASN A 337 1.93 -24.30 -10.24
N LYS A 338 2.79 -23.37 -9.88
CA LYS A 338 3.43 -23.35 -8.56
C LYS A 338 3.09 -22.06 -7.85
N GLN A 339 2.41 -22.18 -6.72
CA GLN A 339 2.02 -21.04 -5.89
C GLN A 339 3.03 -20.82 -4.76
N MET A 340 3.43 -19.58 -4.59
CA MET A 340 4.34 -19.15 -3.54
C MET A 340 3.76 -17.95 -2.79
N THR A 341 4.05 -17.85 -1.49
CA THR A 341 3.50 -16.78 -0.64
C THR A 341 4.62 -16.10 0.13
N LEU A 342 4.59 -14.76 0.16
CA LEU A 342 5.45 -13.96 1.02
C LEU A 342 4.61 -13.41 2.18
N THR A 343 4.93 -13.82 3.40
CA THR A 343 4.17 -13.45 4.61
C THR A 343 4.83 -12.38 5.45
N GLN A 344 6.17 -12.29 5.41
CA GLN A 344 6.92 -11.36 6.23
C GLN A 344 6.79 -9.91 5.74
N PRO A 345 6.39 -8.94 6.59
CA PRO A 345 6.39 -7.52 6.23
C PRO A 345 7.81 -7.02 6.01
N MET A 346 8.00 -6.19 4.96
CA MET A 346 9.29 -5.58 4.59
C MET A 346 9.27 -4.06 4.65
N ARG A 347 8.11 -3.45 4.68
CA ARG A 347 7.95 -1.99 4.62
C ARG A 347 7.69 -1.39 6.00
N TRP A 348 7.11 -2.17 6.90
CA TRP A 348 6.77 -1.81 8.26
C TRP A 348 6.83 -3.02 9.18
N GLN A 349 6.81 -2.78 10.49
CA GLN A 349 6.82 -3.83 11.50
C GLN A 349 5.48 -4.57 11.56
N ALA A 350 5.48 -5.84 11.90
CA ALA A 350 4.27 -6.60 12.17
C ALA A 350 3.57 -6.05 13.42
N GLY A 351 2.23 -6.07 13.43
CA GLY A 351 1.42 -5.60 14.56
C GLY A 351 1.28 -4.07 14.66
N ASP A 352 1.62 -3.32 13.62
CA ASP A 352 1.35 -1.87 13.53
C ASP A 352 -0.13 -1.56 13.23
N ALA A 353 -0.51 -0.28 13.26
CA ALA A 353 -1.88 0.21 13.03
C ALA A 353 -2.42 -0.06 11.62
#